data_9133b92e7b6c83eca0a555c396d6d761
#
_entry.id   9133b92e7b6c83eca0a555c396d6d761
#
_cell.length_a   1.000
_cell.length_b   1.000
_cell.length_c   1.000
_cell.angle_alpha   90.00
_cell.angle_beta   90.00
_cell.angle_gamma   90.00
#
_symmetry.space_group_name_H-M   'P 1'
#
loop_
_entity.id
_entity.type
_entity.pdbx_description
1 polymer ?
#
loop_
_entity_poly.entity_id
_entity_poly.type
_entity_poly.pdbx_seq_one_letter_code
_entity_poly.pdbx_strand_id
1 'polypeptide(L)'
;MILLRRLTLLSLVVALLLSPPGVVGTVSGQAAGLVDETLVWNQVMLDAIVASSLGNPQTMRMAATVNTAMFDARNGVGRNYTPIFVTQTAPPGTHRRAAVVQAAYVSLKAFYPEQLARFDKQRTLSLAELNGDDPGKVRRGIDWGENVAKQVLAWRATDGFSNPVPPFNGAGAVLGQWESATGATMSPDNISFTAPFVLTSNMQFQSAFPRPWTTLDSAAYAASFNEVATMGAKTGSPRTLDQMHIAFFFNGYVTNDYVEAAIQIAKARQTSRRENSRIFALLSIALHDTSVTVFRAKRDFGMNPADVTVRPILAIPKADLDGNPNTAPISGWVPLIATPNHPEYPASHPGSHGSGPRVLQHFFGDGNAFELHPVFNTVFPGPPAGGVKPRRYTRISDMAQEGIAARTYGGMHFRGASNATAVVGAQIADYILANAARRVASDDSDSD
;
A
#
# COMPACT_ATOMS: atom_id res chain seq x y z
N MET A 1 56.38 -56.94 -12.43
CA MET A 1 57.12 -56.34 -11.29
C MET A 1 56.10 -55.76 -10.32
N ILE A 2 56.00 -56.42 -9.21
CA ILE A 2 54.99 -56.24 -8.15
C ILE A 2 55.45 -55.13 -7.23
N LEU A 3 54.57 -54.21 -6.84
CA LEU A 3 54.76 -53.49 -5.57
C LEU A 3 53.41 -53.28 -4.87
N LEU A 4 53.23 -53.97 -3.75
CA LEU A 4 52.20 -53.82 -2.74
C LEU A 4 52.27 -52.40 -2.12
N ARG A 5 51.14 -51.79 -1.86
CA ARG A 5 51.03 -50.76 -0.83
C ARG A 5 49.96 -51.12 0.19
N ARG A 6 50.42 -51.13 1.45
CA ARG A 6 49.71 -51.47 2.66
C ARG A 6 48.62 -50.53 3.04
N LEU A 7 47.44 -51.05 3.40
CA LEU A 7 46.40 -50.33 4.13
C LEU A 7 46.80 -50.16 5.60
N THR A 8 46.77 -49.02 6.14
CA THR A 8 46.79 -48.75 7.59
C THR A 8 45.36 -48.41 8.02
N LEU A 9 44.75 -49.28 8.84
CA LEU A 9 43.50 -48.96 9.55
C LEU A 9 43.82 -48.02 10.70
N LEU A 10 43.06 -46.90 10.75
CA LEU A 10 43.01 -46.00 11.90
C LEU A 10 41.75 -46.30 12.69
N SER A 11 41.90 -46.89 13.87
CA SER A 11 40.80 -47.18 14.81
C SER A 11 40.38 -45.89 15.52
N LEU A 12 39.13 -45.46 15.33
CA LEU A 12 38.52 -44.34 16.04
C LEU A 12 37.85 -44.87 17.31
N VAL A 13 38.40 -44.57 18.47
CA VAL A 13 37.80 -44.83 19.79
C VAL A 13 36.76 -43.78 20.08
N VAL A 14 35.48 -44.16 20.11
CA VAL A 14 34.38 -43.30 20.56
C VAL A 14 34.27 -43.40 22.08
N ALA A 15 34.66 -42.36 22.79
CA ALA A 15 34.41 -42.22 24.22
C ALA A 15 32.97 -41.76 24.46
N LEU A 16 32.12 -42.61 25.00
CA LEU A 16 30.81 -42.26 25.54
C LEU A 16 31.01 -41.50 26.86
N LEU A 17 30.77 -40.20 26.84
CA LEU A 17 30.61 -39.41 28.06
C LEU A 17 29.13 -39.50 28.53
N LEU A 18 28.92 -40.22 29.63
CA LEU A 18 27.66 -40.24 30.39
C LEU A 18 27.44 -38.87 31.04
N SER A 19 26.51 -38.07 30.52
CA SER A 19 26.00 -36.87 31.19
C SER A 19 24.92 -37.24 32.22
N PRO A 20 24.85 -36.58 33.38
CA PRO A 20 23.82 -36.86 34.39
C PRO A 20 22.43 -36.44 33.88
N PRO A 21 21.32 -36.99 34.42
CA PRO A 21 19.98 -36.64 33.98
C PRO A 21 19.68 -35.15 34.33
N GLY A 22 19.74 -34.31 33.31
CA GLY A 22 19.30 -32.91 33.41
C GLY A 22 17.81 -32.86 33.68
N VAL A 23 17.46 -32.07 34.68
CA VAL A 23 16.11 -31.67 35.04
C VAL A 23 15.37 -31.21 33.76
N VAL A 24 14.33 -31.98 33.39
CA VAL A 24 13.37 -31.55 32.37
C VAL A 24 12.62 -30.37 32.98
N GLY A 25 13.14 -29.16 32.71
CA GLY A 25 12.39 -27.95 32.94
C GLY A 25 11.13 -28.01 32.05
N THR A 26 9.98 -28.09 32.69
CA THR A 26 8.70 -27.88 32.04
C THR A 26 8.80 -26.54 31.33
N VAL A 27 8.93 -26.57 30.01
CA VAL A 27 8.66 -25.39 29.17
C VAL A 27 7.19 -25.04 29.47
N SER A 28 6.99 -24.07 30.34
CA SER A 28 5.67 -23.46 30.52
C SER A 28 5.21 -23.05 29.13
N GLY A 29 4.14 -23.69 28.66
CA GLY A 29 3.54 -23.36 27.38
C GLY A 29 3.28 -21.86 27.34
N GLN A 30 4.04 -21.16 26.54
CA GLN A 30 3.67 -19.83 26.10
C GLN A 30 2.27 -20.00 25.54
N ALA A 31 1.26 -19.41 26.20
CA ALA A 31 -0.10 -19.41 25.68
C ALA A 31 0.00 -18.96 24.23
N ALA A 32 -0.37 -19.85 23.31
CA ALA A 32 -0.39 -19.52 21.89
C ALA A 32 -1.26 -18.30 21.76
N GLY A 33 -0.65 -17.14 21.47
CA GLY A 33 -1.36 -15.88 21.38
C GLY A 33 -2.52 -16.07 20.41
N LEU A 34 -3.73 -15.79 20.86
CA LEU A 34 -4.95 -16.03 20.10
C LEU A 34 -4.81 -15.38 18.71
N VAL A 35 -5.07 -16.14 17.66
CA VAL A 35 -4.95 -15.71 16.26
C VAL A 35 -5.81 -14.47 16.03
N ASP A 36 -5.24 -13.42 15.43
CA ASP A 36 -5.97 -12.23 14.99
C ASP A 36 -6.35 -12.36 13.50
N GLU A 37 -7.63 -12.55 13.25
CA GLU A 37 -8.18 -12.75 11.92
C GLU A 37 -7.96 -11.53 11.01
N THR A 38 -7.90 -10.31 11.56
CA THR A 38 -7.60 -9.12 10.77
C THR A 38 -6.19 -9.20 10.19
N LEU A 39 -5.20 -9.57 11.01
CA LEU A 39 -3.81 -9.70 10.55
C LEU A 39 -3.67 -10.84 9.53
N VAL A 40 -4.29 -11.99 9.81
CA VAL A 40 -4.26 -13.15 8.91
C VAL A 40 -4.86 -12.83 7.55
N TRP A 41 -6.05 -12.24 7.54
CA TRP A 41 -6.76 -11.96 6.28
C TRP A 41 -6.17 -10.78 5.51
N ASN A 42 -5.49 -9.84 6.17
CA ASN A 42 -4.68 -8.86 5.48
C ASN A 42 -3.47 -9.50 4.79
N GLN A 43 -2.80 -10.49 5.41
CA GLN A 43 -1.73 -11.23 4.72
C GLN A 43 -2.26 -11.97 3.50
N VAL A 44 -3.41 -12.65 3.61
CA VAL A 44 -4.06 -13.33 2.47
C VAL A 44 -4.42 -12.34 1.36
N MET A 45 -4.87 -11.14 1.72
CA MET A 45 -5.14 -10.06 0.77
C MET A 45 -3.87 -9.60 0.05
N LEU A 46 -2.74 -9.41 0.77
CA LEU A 46 -1.46 -9.05 0.15
C LEU A 46 -1.00 -10.11 -0.85
N ASP A 47 -1.09 -11.39 -0.47
CA ASP A 47 -0.74 -12.50 -1.36
C ASP A 47 -1.63 -12.52 -2.63
N ALA A 48 -2.92 -12.18 -2.49
CA ALA A 48 -3.84 -12.09 -3.60
C ALA A 48 -3.53 -10.91 -4.53
N ILE A 49 -3.17 -9.75 -3.96
CA ILE A 49 -2.72 -8.57 -4.71
C ILE A 49 -1.49 -8.91 -5.55
N VAL A 50 -0.47 -9.52 -4.95
CA VAL A 50 0.78 -9.88 -5.63
C VAL A 50 0.53 -10.86 -6.78
N ALA A 51 -0.38 -11.81 -6.60
CA ALA A 51 -0.74 -12.79 -7.61
C ALA A 51 -1.66 -12.21 -8.72
N SER A 52 -2.18 -10.99 -8.54
CA SER A 52 -3.03 -10.34 -9.52
C SER A 52 -2.21 -9.55 -10.56
N SER A 53 -2.85 -9.20 -11.69
CA SER A 53 -2.27 -8.30 -12.69
C SER A 53 -2.84 -6.88 -12.60
N LEU A 54 -3.29 -6.47 -11.40
CA LEU A 54 -3.93 -5.18 -11.17
C LEU A 54 -2.91 -4.11 -10.77
N GLY A 55 -3.18 -2.86 -11.10
CA GLY A 55 -2.33 -1.73 -10.70
C GLY A 55 -2.67 -1.19 -9.29
N ASN A 56 -1.83 -0.27 -8.79
CA ASN A 56 -1.98 0.30 -7.44
C ASN A 56 -3.39 0.86 -7.14
N PRO A 57 -4.01 1.72 -7.99
CA PRO A 57 -5.30 2.30 -7.63
C PRO A 57 -6.42 1.25 -7.46
N GLN A 58 -6.41 0.20 -8.29
CA GLN A 58 -7.37 -0.90 -8.16
C GLN A 58 -7.17 -1.67 -6.86
N THR A 59 -5.91 -2.03 -6.55
CA THR A 59 -5.60 -2.80 -5.33
C THR A 59 -5.84 -2.00 -4.06
N MET A 60 -5.61 -0.68 -4.05
CA MET A 60 -5.97 0.22 -2.95
C MET A 60 -7.49 0.24 -2.71
N ARG A 61 -8.29 0.33 -3.80
CA ARG A 61 -9.76 0.29 -3.71
C ARG A 61 -10.25 -1.03 -3.11
N MET A 62 -9.68 -2.15 -3.56
CA MET A 62 -10.03 -3.48 -3.05
C MET A 62 -9.64 -3.62 -1.58
N ALA A 63 -8.43 -3.21 -1.20
CA ALA A 63 -7.96 -3.25 0.19
C ALA A 63 -8.86 -2.40 1.12
N ALA A 64 -9.24 -1.19 0.71
CA ALA A 64 -10.16 -0.35 1.47
C ALA A 64 -11.54 -1.00 1.62
N THR A 65 -12.05 -1.66 0.58
CA THR A 65 -13.35 -2.38 0.63
C THR A 65 -13.28 -3.58 1.58
N VAL A 66 -12.25 -4.42 1.49
CA VAL A 66 -12.06 -5.60 2.34
C VAL A 66 -11.93 -5.19 3.81
N ASN A 67 -11.07 -4.20 4.09
CA ASN A 67 -10.84 -3.76 5.46
C ASN A 67 -12.03 -3.01 6.06
N THR A 68 -12.80 -2.26 5.27
CA THR A 68 -14.09 -1.68 5.70
C THR A 68 -15.09 -2.76 6.08
N ALA A 69 -15.22 -3.81 5.27
CA ALA A 69 -16.13 -4.92 5.56
C ALA A 69 -15.71 -5.67 6.84
N MET A 70 -14.43 -5.95 7.04
CA MET A 70 -13.92 -6.57 8.27
C MET A 70 -14.17 -5.70 9.50
N PHE A 71 -13.89 -4.38 9.38
CA PHE A 71 -14.10 -3.43 10.47
C PHE A 71 -15.57 -3.33 10.85
N ASP A 72 -16.47 -3.07 9.89
CA ASP A 72 -17.89 -2.91 10.18
C ASP A 72 -18.53 -4.22 10.68
N ALA A 73 -18.06 -5.39 10.19
CA ALA A 73 -18.51 -6.68 10.71
C ALA A 73 -18.15 -6.87 12.19
N ARG A 74 -16.92 -6.54 12.59
CA ARG A 74 -16.49 -6.60 13.99
C ARG A 74 -17.18 -5.52 14.83
N ASN A 75 -17.18 -4.28 14.34
CA ASN A 75 -17.71 -3.13 15.06
C ASN A 75 -19.23 -3.24 15.30
N GLY A 76 -19.98 -3.83 14.36
CA GLY A 76 -21.41 -4.07 14.51
C GLY A 76 -21.78 -4.96 15.70
N VAL A 77 -20.85 -5.80 16.18
CA VAL A 77 -21.04 -6.66 17.35
C VAL A 77 -20.79 -5.90 18.67
N GLY A 78 -19.78 -5.00 18.70
CA GLY A 78 -19.35 -4.34 19.95
C GLY A 78 -19.66 -2.84 20.03
N ARG A 79 -19.91 -2.17 18.90
CA ARG A 79 -20.22 -0.72 18.79
C ARG A 79 -19.24 0.22 19.49
N ASN A 80 -17.97 -0.13 19.49
CA ASN A 80 -16.93 0.68 20.10
C ASN A 80 -16.55 1.93 19.31
N TYR A 81 -16.90 1.94 18.01
CA TYR A 81 -16.59 3.03 17.08
C TYR A 81 -17.81 3.39 16.23
N THR A 82 -17.79 4.60 15.66
CA THR A 82 -18.74 4.94 14.59
C THR A 82 -18.49 4.01 13.41
N PRO A 83 -19.55 3.42 12.79
CA PRO A 83 -19.37 2.59 11.60
C PRO A 83 -18.83 3.41 10.43
N ILE A 84 -18.16 2.75 9.49
CA ILE A 84 -17.76 3.40 8.25
C ILE A 84 -18.95 3.44 7.28
N PHE A 85 -19.62 2.32 7.11
CA PHE A 85 -20.77 2.22 6.20
C PHE A 85 -21.97 1.50 6.81
N VAL A 86 -21.78 0.29 7.38
CA VAL A 86 -22.88 -0.54 7.87
C VAL A 86 -23.30 -0.10 9.27
N THR A 87 -24.43 0.59 9.34
CA THR A 87 -24.96 1.17 10.59
C THR A 87 -25.77 0.18 11.45
N GLN A 88 -26.18 -0.97 10.91
CA GLN A 88 -26.92 -2.00 11.65
C GLN A 88 -26.04 -2.62 12.74
N THR A 89 -26.71 -3.12 13.78
CA THR A 89 -26.10 -3.88 14.88
C THR A 89 -26.23 -5.38 14.58
N ALA A 90 -25.21 -6.14 14.93
CA ALA A 90 -25.26 -7.60 14.83
C ALA A 90 -26.30 -8.19 15.80
N PRO A 91 -26.92 -9.33 15.46
CA PRO A 91 -27.78 -10.04 16.41
C PRO A 91 -27.07 -10.37 17.73
N PRO A 92 -27.76 -10.40 18.86
CA PRO A 92 -27.16 -10.77 20.15
C PRO A 92 -26.46 -12.14 20.07
N GLY A 93 -25.30 -12.24 20.73
CA GLY A 93 -24.50 -13.46 20.73
C GLY A 93 -23.80 -13.77 19.39
N THR A 94 -23.61 -12.81 18.52
CA THR A 94 -22.84 -12.95 17.29
C THR A 94 -21.36 -13.10 17.61
N HIS A 95 -20.69 -14.10 17.01
CA HIS A 95 -19.26 -14.34 17.21
C HIS A 95 -18.40 -13.37 16.37
N ARG A 96 -17.63 -12.49 17.05
CA ARG A 96 -16.85 -11.41 16.42
C ARG A 96 -15.81 -11.92 15.40
N ARG A 97 -15.04 -12.98 15.77
CA ARG A 97 -14.00 -13.54 14.90
C ARG A 97 -14.59 -14.15 13.64
N ALA A 98 -15.66 -14.94 13.76
CA ALA A 98 -16.35 -15.53 12.61
C ALA A 98 -16.91 -14.46 11.66
N ALA A 99 -17.39 -13.33 12.20
CA ALA A 99 -17.84 -12.19 11.39
C ALA A 99 -16.72 -11.59 10.56
N VAL A 100 -15.54 -11.36 11.13
CA VAL A 100 -14.36 -10.84 10.42
C VAL A 100 -13.90 -11.81 9.33
N VAL A 101 -13.78 -13.11 9.65
CA VAL A 101 -13.39 -14.16 8.71
C VAL A 101 -14.32 -14.18 7.49
N GLN A 102 -15.62 -14.19 7.73
CA GLN A 102 -16.60 -14.28 6.64
C GLN A 102 -16.65 -12.99 5.82
N ALA A 103 -16.51 -11.82 6.45
CA ALA A 103 -16.48 -10.55 5.73
C ALA A 103 -15.26 -10.46 4.80
N ALA A 104 -14.07 -10.86 5.26
CA ALA A 104 -12.87 -10.92 4.43
C ALA A 104 -13.03 -11.90 3.27
N TYR A 105 -13.48 -13.13 3.57
CA TYR A 105 -13.69 -14.18 2.56
C TYR A 105 -14.64 -13.73 1.43
N VAL A 106 -15.80 -13.19 1.79
CA VAL A 106 -16.82 -12.75 0.80
C VAL A 106 -16.27 -11.61 -0.05
N SER A 107 -15.56 -10.67 0.55
CA SER A 107 -14.98 -9.53 -0.17
C SER A 107 -13.86 -9.95 -1.11
N LEU A 108 -12.92 -10.78 -0.65
CA LEU A 108 -11.79 -11.23 -1.47
C LEU A 108 -12.21 -12.10 -2.64
N LYS A 109 -13.16 -13.02 -2.45
CA LYS A 109 -13.64 -13.85 -3.55
C LYS A 109 -14.40 -13.04 -4.61
N ALA A 110 -15.01 -11.91 -4.25
CA ALA A 110 -15.66 -11.03 -5.21
C ALA A 110 -14.65 -10.29 -6.10
N PHE A 111 -13.47 -9.95 -5.57
CA PHE A 111 -12.43 -9.24 -6.31
C PHE A 111 -11.46 -10.16 -7.07
N TYR A 112 -11.23 -11.37 -6.55
CA TYR A 112 -10.26 -12.33 -7.08
C TYR A 112 -10.89 -13.72 -7.22
N PRO A 113 -11.94 -13.88 -8.06
CA PRO A 113 -12.65 -15.16 -8.21
C PRO A 113 -11.73 -16.30 -8.69
N GLU A 114 -10.67 -15.98 -9.42
CA GLU A 114 -9.65 -16.94 -9.88
C GLU A 114 -8.79 -17.51 -8.75
N GLN A 115 -8.80 -16.89 -7.55
CA GLN A 115 -8.05 -17.33 -6.38
C GLN A 115 -8.94 -17.99 -5.30
N LEU A 116 -10.16 -18.41 -5.66
CA LEU A 116 -11.15 -18.95 -4.73
C LEU A 116 -10.62 -20.08 -3.85
N ALA A 117 -9.83 -21.01 -4.42
CA ALA A 117 -9.26 -22.13 -3.67
C ALA A 117 -8.35 -21.68 -2.50
N ARG A 118 -7.61 -20.58 -2.67
CA ARG A 118 -6.81 -19.97 -1.59
C ARG A 118 -7.71 -19.48 -0.46
N PHE A 119 -8.78 -18.79 -0.80
CA PHE A 119 -9.69 -18.20 0.18
C PHE A 119 -10.51 -19.27 0.90
N ASP A 120 -10.97 -20.32 0.20
CA ASP A 120 -11.66 -21.46 0.80
C ASP A 120 -10.79 -22.18 1.82
N LYS A 121 -9.53 -22.44 1.47
CA LYS A 121 -8.54 -23.03 2.37
C LYS A 121 -8.36 -22.17 3.63
N GLN A 122 -8.12 -20.85 3.46
CA GLN A 122 -7.90 -19.98 4.62
C GLN A 122 -9.16 -19.85 5.48
N ARG A 123 -10.36 -19.75 4.87
CA ARG A 123 -11.62 -19.72 5.61
C ARG A 123 -11.79 -20.98 6.48
N THR A 124 -11.51 -22.14 5.90
CA THR A 124 -11.57 -23.42 6.63
C THR A 124 -10.63 -23.40 7.83
N LEU A 125 -9.37 -22.98 7.65
CA LEU A 125 -8.39 -22.88 8.73
C LEU A 125 -8.83 -21.87 9.80
N SER A 126 -9.27 -20.68 9.41
CA SER A 126 -9.69 -19.65 10.37
C SER A 126 -10.92 -20.03 11.17
N LEU A 127 -11.88 -20.77 10.57
CA LEU A 127 -13.07 -21.26 11.30
C LEU A 127 -12.76 -22.47 12.17
N ALA A 128 -11.77 -23.30 11.82
CA ALA A 128 -11.33 -24.42 12.66
C ALA A 128 -10.75 -23.95 14.01
N GLU A 129 -10.14 -22.77 14.05
CA GLU A 129 -9.69 -22.12 15.30
C GLU A 129 -10.83 -21.76 16.28
N LEU A 130 -12.08 -21.88 15.84
CA LEU A 130 -13.29 -21.59 16.62
C LEU A 130 -14.05 -22.86 17.04
N ASN A 131 -13.46 -24.06 16.84
CA ASN A 131 -14.13 -25.34 17.12
C ASN A 131 -14.51 -25.57 18.60
N GLY A 132 -13.92 -24.81 19.53
CA GLY A 132 -14.28 -24.83 20.95
C GLY A 132 -15.38 -23.85 21.34
N ASP A 133 -15.80 -22.97 20.43
CA ASP A 133 -16.79 -21.94 20.67
C ASP A 133 -18.23 -22.45 20.40
N ASP A 134 -19.23 -21.75 20.91
CA ASP A 134 -20.65 -22.06 20.66
C ASP A 134 -20.96 -22.04 19.17
N PRO A 135 -21.38 -23.18 18.55
CA PRO A 135 -21.65 -23.26 17.11
C PRO A 135 -22.76 -22.31 16.64
N GLY A 136 -23.73 -22.02 17.49
CA GLY A 136 -24.81 -21.08 17.17
C GLY A 136 -24.30 -19.64 17.11
N LYS A 137 -23.37 -19.26 18.00
CA LYS A 137 -22.72 -17.95 17.95
C LYS A 137 -21.83 -17.82 16.70
N VAL A 138 -21.05 -18.86 16.39
CA VAL A 138 -20.20 -18.92 15.18
C VAL A 138 -21.05 -18.77 13.93
N ARG A 139 -22.17 -19.50 13.84
CA ARG A 139 -23.10 -19.40 12.71
C ARG A 139 -23.63 -17.98 12.54
N ARG A 140 -24.11 -17.35 13.63
CA ARG A 140 -24.56 -15.94 13.59
C ARG A 140 -23.43 -15.01 13.14
N GLY A 141 -22.19 -15.29 13.54
CA GLY A 141 -21.01 -14.52 13.08
C GLY A 141 -20.80 -14.63 11.58
N ILE A 142 -20.88 -15.84 11.03
CA ILE A 142 -20.77 -16.09 9.58
C ILE A 142 -21.87 -15.34 8.83
N ASP A 143 -23.13 -15.51 9.24
CA ASP A 143 -24.27 -14.88 8.58
C ASP A 143 -24.19 -13.34 8.63
N TRP A 144 -23.76 -12.78 9.77
CA TRP A 144 -23.55 -11.35 9.94
C TRP A 144 -22.40 -10.82 9.08
N GLY A 145 -21.21 -11.46 9.09
CA GLY A 145 -20.07 -11.07 8.29
C GLY A 145 -20.35 -11.09 6.79
N GLU A 146 -21.11 -12.09 6.33
CA GLU A 146 -21.56 -12.17 4.94
C GLU A 146 -22.50 -11.02 4.57
N ASN A 147 -23.47 -10.71 5.45
CA ASN A 147 -24.40 -9.60 5.24
C ASN A 147 -23.66 -8.25 5.16
N VAL A 148 -22.73 -7.98 6.06
CA VAL A 148 -21.93 -6.75 6.06
C VAL A 148 -21.09 -6.64 4.78
N ALA A 149 -20.39 -7.71 4.40
CA ALA A 149 -19.57 -7.70 3.19
C ALA A 149 -20.40 -7.43 1.93
N LYS A 150 -21.58 -8.05 1.81
CA LYS A 150 -22.50 -7.81 0.69
C LYS A 150 -22.95 -6.36 0.61
N GLN A 151 -23.26 -5.73 1.74
CA GLN A 151 -23.64 -4.31 1.78
C GLN A 151 -22.47 -3.39 1.36
N VAL A 152 -21.25 -3.63 1.88
CA VAL A 152 -20.08 -2.85 1.50
C VAL A 152 -19.73 -3.02 0.02
N LEU A 153 -19.79 -4.25 -0.50
CA LEU A 153 -19.57 -4.53 -1.93
C LEU A 153 -20.62 -3.83 -2.81
N ALA A 154 -21.91 -3.88 -2.43
CA ALA A 154 -22.98 -3.20 -3.14
C ALA A 154 -22.81 -1.68 -3.15
N TRP A 155 -22.41 -1.08 -2.02
CA TRP A 155 -22.04 0.33 -1.95
C TRP A 155 -20.92 0.67 -2.91
N ARG A 156 -19.82 -0.10 -2.90
CA ARG A 156 -18.66 0.16 -3.77
C ARG A 156 -18.89 -0.21 -5.23
N ALA A 157 -19.90 -1.00 -5.55
CA ALA A 157 -20.27 -1.27 -6.95
C ALA A 157 -20.81 -0.03 -7.68
N THR A 158 -21.30 0.97 -6.94
CA THR A 158 -21.85 2.22 -7.48
C THR A 158 -20.94 3.44 -7.28
N ASP A 159 -19.66 3.24 -6.96
CA ASP A 159 -18.71 4.31 -6.64
C ASP A 159 -18.13 5.04 -7.86
N GLY A 160 -18.55 4.68 -9.06
CA GLY A 160 -18.08 5.28 -10.30
C GLY A 160 -16.85 4.60 -10.93
N PHE A 161 -16.19 3.68 -10.22
CA PHE A 161 -14.99 3.01 -10.73
C PHE A 161 -15.20 2.26 -12.06
N SER A 162 -16.36 1.66 -12.25
CA SER A 162 -16.71 0.91 -13.46
C SER A 162 -17.38 1.74 -14.54
N ASN A 163 -17.60 3.04 -14.30
CA ASN A 163 -18.24 3.91 -15.27
C ASN A 163 -17.31 4.23 -16.44
N PRO A 164 -17.84 4.36 -17.67
CA PRO A 164 -17.08 4.92 -18.78
C PRO A 164 -16.59 6.34 -18.45
N VAL A 165 -15.34 6.64 -18.81
CA VAL A 165 -14.77 7.98 -18.60
C VAL A 165 -14.40 8.61 -19.93
N PRO A 166 -14.54 9.95 -20.09
CA PRO A 166 -14.10 10.62 -21.29
C PRO A 166 -12.60 10.43 -21.49
N PRO A 167 -12.13 10.04 -22.68
CA PRO A 167 -10.71 9.85 -22.93
C PRO A 167 -9.92 11.14 -22.71
N PHE A 168 -8.73 11.02 -22.15
CA PHE A 168 -7.80 12.12 -21.96
C PHE A 168 -6.37 11.66 -22.28
N ASN A 169 -5.73 12.29 -23.23
CA ASN A 169 -4.37 11.98 -23.70
C ASN A 169 -3.42 13.17 -23.60
N GLY A 170 -3.84 14.23 -22.89
CA GLY A 170 -3.11 15.46 -22.68
C GLY A 170 -3.73 16.63 -23.46
N ALA A 171 -3.31 17.84 -23.08
CA ALA A 171 -3.82 19.08 -23.70
C ALA A 171 -3.14 19.41 -25.04
N GLY A 172 -2.12 18.66 -25.43
CA GLY A 172 -1.33 18.85 -26.66
C GLY A 172 -0.56 20.18 -26.70
N ALA A 173 0.62 20.18 -27.27
CA ALA A 173 1.41 21.35 -27.74
C ALA A 173 1.68 22.51 -26.76
N VAL A 174 1.20 22.51 -25.52
CA VAL A 174 1.54 23.55 -24.54
C VAL A 174 2.75 23.08 -23.74
N LEU A 175 3.82 23.85 -23.79
CA LEU A 175 5.02 23.59 -23.02
C LEU A 175 4.71 23.49 -21.53
N GLY A 176 5.25 22.47 -20.86
CA GLY A 176 4.99 22.23 -19.44
C GLY A 176 3.75 21.38 -19.15
N GLN A 177 2.84 21.21 -20.09
CA GLN A 177 1.69 20.32 -19.94
C GLN A 177 2.02 18.87 -20.26
N TRP A 178 1.27 17.97 -19.62
CA TRP A 178 1.36 16.56 -19.91
C TRP A 178 0.74 16.23 -21.27
N GLU A 179 1.48 15.48 -22.05
CA GLU A 179 1.00 14.72 -23.20
C GLU A 179 1.41 13.24 -23.04
N SER A 180 0.66 12.34 -23.64
CA SER A 180 1.01 10.93 -23.63
C SER A 180 2.24 10.68 -24.51
N ALA A 181 3.29 10.12 -23.95
CA ALA A 181 4.49 9.74 -24.71
C ALA A 181 4.22 8.61 -25.74
N THR A 182 3.09 7.90 -25.62
CA THR A 182 2.69 6.79 -26.50
C THR A 182 1.46 7.10 -27.35
N GLY A 183 0.84 8.26 -27.17
CA GLY A 183 -0.44 8.62 -27.81
C GLY A 183 -1.67 7.96 -27.18
N ALA A 184 -1.49 7.07 -26.18
CA ALA A 184 -2.60 6.40 -25.50
C ALA A 184 -3.30 7.33 -24.51
N THR A 185 -4.55 7.04 -24.17
CA THR A 185 -5.30 7.76 -23.14
C THR A 185 -4.71 7.55 -21.73
N MET A 186 -4.93 8.50 -20.83
CA MET A 186 -4.53 8.40 -19.42
C MET A 186 -4.99 7.07 -18.79
N SER A 187 -4.12 6.40 -18.08
CA SER A 187 -4.41 5.10 -17.46
C SER A 187 -3.77 4.98 -16.07
N PRO A 188 -4.54 4.53 -15.07
CA PRO A 188 -5.99 4.32 -15.06
C PRO A 188 -6.72 5.66 -14.85
N ASP A 189 -7.67 6.01 -15.73
CA ASP A 189 -8.39 7.29 -15.65
C ASP A 189 -9.71 7.18 -14.86
N ASN A 190 -10.33 6.00 -14.81
CA ASN A 190 -11.57 5.76 -14.07
C ASN A 190 -11.43 6.08 -12.57
N ILE A 191 -10.24 5.94 -11.99
CA ILE A 191 -9.97 6.31 -10.59
C ILE A 191 -10.19 7.82 -10.35
N SER A 192 -10.02 8.67 -11.36
CA SER A 192 -10.28 10.11 -11.29
C SER A 192 -11.75 10.44 -11.02
N PHE A 193 -12.66 9.50 -11.26
CA PHE A 193 -14.11 9.65 -11.10
C PHE A 193 -14.68 8.74 -10.00
N THR A 194 -13.81 8.01 -9.32
CA THR A 194 -14.23 7.11 -8.24
C THR A 194 -14.52 7.91 -6.98
N ALA A 195 -15.64 7.59 -6.32
CA ALA A 195 -15.98 8.18 -5.03
C ALA A 195 -15.05 7.70 -3.91
N PRO A 196 -14.60 8.58 -3.01
CA PRO A 196 -13.84 8.21 -1.83
C PRO A 196 -14.68 7.43 -0.81
N PHE A 197 -14.06 6.91 0.25
CA PHE A 197 -14.75 6.27 1.38
C PHE A 197 -15.20 7.27 2.44
N VAL A 198 -14.35 8.24 2.77
CA VAL A 198 -14.53 9.15 3.92
C VAL A 198 -14.55 10.61 3.49
N LEU A 199 -13.78 10.99 2.49
CA LEU A 199 -13.84 12.33 1.95
C LEU A 199 -15.24 12.59 1.35
N THR A 200 -15.70 13.84 1.40
CA THR A 200 -16.99 14.24 0.81
C THR A 200 -16.99 14.19 -0.72
N SER A 201 -15.82 14.35 -1.32
CA SER A 201 -15.59 14.15 -2.76
C SER A 201 -14.09 13.95 -3.03
N ASN A 202 -13.75 13.41 -4.21
CA ASN A 202 -12.38 13.31 -4.68
C ASN A 202 -11.73 14.66 -5.02
N MET A 203 -12.47 15.76 -4.94
CA MET A 203 -12.01 17.13 -5.13
C MET A 203 -11.79 17.89 -3.81
N GLN A 204 -12.16 17.32 -2.66
CA GLN A 204 -12.14 18.02 -1.37
C GLN A 204 -10.78 18.63 -1.03
N PHE A 205 -9.68 17.96 -1.37
CA PHE A 205 -8.32 18.45 -1.12
C PHE A 205 -7.64 19.04 -2.37
N GLN A 206 -8.37 19.28 -3.45
CA GLN A 206 -7.77 19.78 -4.69
C GLN A 206 -7.09 21.14 -4.52
N SER A 207 -7.66 22.03 -3.72
CA SER A 207 -7.08 23.33 -3.40
C SER A 207 -5.87 23.28 -2.43
N ALA A 208 -5.65 22.17 -1.79
CA ALA A 208 -4.49 21.98 -0.91
C ALA A 208 -3.20 21.70 -1.71
N PHE A 209 -3.31 21.26 -2.96
CA PHE A 209 -2.14 21.13 -3.83
C PHE A 209 -1.66 22.53 -4.26
N PRO A 210 -0.37 22.87 -4.08
CA PRO A 210 0.21 24.08 -4.65
C PRO A 210 -0.03 24.14 -6.18
N ARG A 211 -0.49 25.30 -6.70
CA ARG A 211 -0.78 25.46 -8.13
C ARG A 211 -0.34 26.83 -8.64
N PRO A 212 0.56 26.88 -9.61
CA PRO A 212 1.40 25.74 -9.99
C PRO A 212 2.32 25.33 -8.85
N TRP A 213 2.76 24.03 -8.80
CA TRP A 213 3.77 23.63 -7.83
C TRP A 213 5.13 24.28 -8.11
N THR A 214 5.31 24.69 -9.35
CA THR A 214 6.48 25.44 -9.86
C THR A 214 6.12 26.11 -11.18
N THR A 215 6.97 27.05 -11.64
CA THR A 215 6.95 27.57 -13.01
C THR A 215 8.22 27.13 -13.73
N LEU A 216 8.17 26.96 -15.07
CA LEU A 216 9.28 26.40 -15.85
C LEU A 216 10.56 27.23 -15.74
N ASP A 217 10.42 28.55 -15.63
CA ASP A 217 11.54 29.53 -15.50
C ASP A 217 12.11 29.64 -14.07
N SER A 218 11.52 28.93 -13.08
CA SER A 218 11.91 29.07 -11.68
C SER A 218 13.19 28.28 -11.34
N ALA A 219 13.94 28.78 -10.34
CA ALA A 219 15.07 28.05 -9.76
C ALA A 219 14.64 26.71 -9.10
N ALA A 220 13.41 26.64 -8.55
CA ALA A 220 12.86 25.43 -7.95
C ALA A 220 12.60 24.33 -9.00
N TYR A 221 12.11 24.73 -10.18
CA TYR A 221 11.99 23.80 -11.31
C TYR A 221 13.36 23.30 -11.77
N ALA A 222 14.31 24.22 -12.01
CA ALA A 222 15.66 23.86 -12.45
C ALA A 222 16.35 22.90 -11.47
N ALA A 223 16.21 23.11 -10.16
CA ALA A 223 16.77 22.21 -9.16
C ALA A 223 16.16 20.80 -9.26
N SER A 224 14.82 20.69 -9.33
CA SER A 224 14.13 19.42 -9.47
C SER A 224 14.40 18.75 -10.82
N PHE A 225 14.48 19.54 -11.89
CA PHE A 225 14.84 19.09 -13.24
C PHE A 225 16.24 18.47 -13.28
N ASN A 226 17.24 19.20 -12.81
CA ASN A 226 18.64 18.76 -12.84
C ASN A 226 18.85 17.51 -11.96
N GLU A 227 18.16 17.42 -10.81
CA GLU A 227 18.19 16.22 -9.98
C GLU A 227 17.66 15.00 -10.72
N VAL A 228 16.47 15.07 -11.33
CA VAL A 228 15.89 13.91 -12.02
C VAL A 228 16.62 13.61 -13.33
N ALA A 229 17.11 14.63 -14.05
CA ALA A 229 17.90 14.43 -15.25
C ALA A 229 19.17 13.64 -14.97
N THR A 230 19.82 13.90 -13.84
CA THR A 230 21.06 13.24 -13.42
C THR A 230 20.78 11.90 -12.74
N MET A 231 19.93 11.89 -11.68
CA MET A 231 19.73 10.72 -10.84
C MET A 231 18.72 9.71 -11.43
N GLY A 232 17.81 10.16 -12.29
CA GLY A 232 16.75 9.35 -12.88
C GLY A 232 17.12 8.67 -14.19
N ALA A 233 18.25 9.03 -14.81
CA ALA A 233 18.67 8.51 -16.11
C ALA A 233 18.91 6.98 -16.08
N LYS A 234 18.51 6.29 -17.13
CA LYS A 234 18.72 4.83 -17.29
C LYS A 234 20.21 4.48 -17.39
N THR A 235 20.97 5.31 -18.08
CA THR A 235 22.42 5.12 -18.31
C THR A 235 23.18 6.37 -17.92
N GLY A 236 24.44 6.21 -17.50
CA GLY A 236 25.31 7.35 -17.15
C GLY A 236 24.94 8.09 -15.84
N SER A 237 23.99 7.61 -15.09
CA SER A 237 23.61 8.21 -13.80
C SER A 237 24.65 7.93 -12.72
N PRO A 238 25.00 8.93 -11.88
CA PRO A 238 25.85 8.71 -10.70
C PRO A 238 25.11 8.07 -9.53
N ARG A 239 23.84 7.70 -9.72
CA ARG A 239 23.00 7.00 -8.73
C ARG A 239 23.75 5.78 -8.19
N THR A 240 23.78 5.64 -6.86
CA THR A 240 24.35 4.46 -6.21
C THR A 240 23.49 3.21 -6.47
N LEU A 241 24.08 2.03 -6.23
CA LEU A 241 23.36 0.77 -6.32
C LEU A 241 22.15 0.73 -5.36
N ASP A 242 22.32 1.27 -4.15
CA ASP A 242 21.21 1.34 -3.17
C ASP A 242 20.09 2.25 -3.65
N GLN A 243 20.38 3.41 -4.21
CA GLN A 243 19.38 4.31 -4.80
C GLN A 243 18.64 3.67 -6.00
N MET A 244 19.35 2.85 -6.78
CA MET A 244 18.70 2.03 -7.83
C MET A 244 17.76 0.99 -7.20
N HIS A 245 18.18 0.32 -6.14
CA HIS A 245 17.34 -0.64 -5.42
C HIS A 245 16.11 0.04 -4.81
N ILE A 246 16.25 1.23 -4.21
CA ILE A 246 15.14 2.05 -3.72
C ILE A 246 14.13 2.34 -4.84
N ALA A 247 14.61 2.74 -6.03
CA ALA A 247 13.74 3.05 -7.15
C ALA A 247 12.87 1.86 -7.57
N PHE A 248 13.42 0.65 -7.66
CA PHE A 248 12.68 -0.55 -7.99
C PHE A 248 11.80 -1.05 -6.85
N PHE A 249 12.30 -0.99 -5.60
CA PHE A 249 11.59 -1.43 -4.41
C PHE A 249 10.24 -0.72 -4.28
N PHE A 250 10.26 0.61 -4.29
CA PHE A 250 9.05 1.44 -4.14
C PHE A 250 8.36 1.76 -5.47
N ASN A 251 8.66 1.02 -6.54
CA ASN A 251 7.84 1.06 -7.76
C ASN A 251 6.63 0.11 -7.67
N GLY A 252 6.60 -0.78 -6.67
CA GLY A 252 5.61 -1.82 -6.49
C GLY A 252 4.29 -1.37 -5.87
N TYR A 253 3.66 -2.29 -5.14
CA TYR A 253 2.37 -2.08 -4.49
C TYR A 253 2.52 -1.32 -3.16
N VAL A 254 2.14 -0.07 -3.12
CA VAL A 254 2.14 0.74 -1.90
C VAL A 254 1.26 0.13 -0.79
N THR A 255 0.17 -0.55 -1.17
CA THR A 255 -0.67 -1.30 -0.22
C THR A 255 0.14 -2.37 0.51
N ASN A 256 0.99 -3.12 -0.22
CA ASN A 256 1.84 -4.15 0.39
C ASN A 256 2.81 -3.52 1.38
N ASP A 257 3.50 -2.44 1.00
CA ASP A 257 4.49 -1.78 1.85
C ASP A 257 3.90 -1.40 3.22
N TYR A 258 2.76 -0.70 3.22
CA TYR A 258 2.18 -0.19 4.46
C TYR A 258 1.40 -1.24 5.25
N VAL A 259 0.70 -2.16 4.59
CA VAL A 259 -0.04 -3.23 5.28
C VAL A 259 0.92 -4.27 5.87
N GLU A 260 2.02 -4.61 5.18
CA GLU A 260 3.05 -5.50 5.73
C GLU A 260 3.74 -4.88 6.96
N ALA A 261 4.12 -3.60 6.88
CA ALA A 261 4.64 -2.87 8.03
C ALA A 261 3.66 -2.87 9.20
N ALA A 262 2.37 -2.57 8.94
CA ALA A 262 1.32 -2.57 9.95
C ALA A 262 1.15 -3.95 10.62
N ILE A 263 1.18 -5.05 9.87
CA ILE A 263 1.09 -6.42 10.41
C ILE A 263 2.25 -6.70 11.37
N GLN A 264 3.47 -6.35 10.98
CA GLN A 264 4.66 -6.60 11.79
C GLN A 264 4.65 -5.75 13.07
N ILE A 265 4.33 -4.46 12.95
CA ILE A 265 4.27 -3.55 14.11
C ILE A 265 3.14 -3.97 15.06
N ALA A 266 1.95 -4.31 14.55
CA ALA A 266 0.82 -4.76 15.35
C ALA A 266 1.15 -6.03 16.14
N LYS A 267 1.83 -7.00 15.52
CA LYS A 267 2.31 -8.22 16.19
C LYS A 267 3.34 -7.89 17.29
N ALA A 268 4.32 -7.03 16.99
CA ALA A 268 5.36 -6.64 17.95
C ALA A 268 4.79 -5.86 19.14
N ARG A 269 3.77 -5.03 18.93
CA ARG A 269 3.08 -4.23 19.93
C ARG A 269 1.95 -4.97 20.64
N GLN A 270 1.58 -6.16 20.19
CA GLN A 270 0.46 -6.94 20.70
C GLN A 270 -0.85 -6.14 20.77
N THR A 271 -1.12 -5.37 19.70
CA THR A 271 -2.34 -4.55 19.65
C THR A 271 -3.59 -5.43 19.63
N SER A 272 -4.67 -4.95 20.24
CA SER A 272 -5.92 -5.70 20.34
C SER A 272 -6.56 -5.92 18.95
N ARG A 273 -7.31 -7.04 18.80
CA ARG A 273 -8.07 -7.32 17.57
C ARG A 273 -9.02 -6.18 17.19
N ARG A 274 -9.59 -5.52 18.20
CA ARG A 274 -10.46 -4.36 18.03
C ARG A 274 -9.72 -3.20 17.38
N GLU A 275 -8.54 -2.88 17.90
CA GLU A 275 -7.71 -1.80 17.37
C GLU A 275 -7.13 -2.14 16.01
N ASN A 276 -6.69 -3.38 15.79
CA ASN A 276 -6.20 -3.84 14.50
C ASN A 276 -7.26 -3.66 13.40
N SER A 277 -8.51 -4.07 13.63
CA SER A 277 -9.56 -3.89 12.62
C SER A 277 -9.76 -2.40 12.26
N ARG A 278 -9.62 -1.48 13.23
CA ARG A 278 -9.67 -0.03 13.01
C ARG A 278 -8.46 0.49 12.25
N ILE A 279 -7.26 0.08 12.64
CA ILE A 279 -6.00 0.52 12.00
C ILE A 279 -6.00 0.15 10.53
N PHE A 280 -6.27 -1.11 10.18
CA PHE A 280 -6.23 -1.57 8.80
C PHE A 280 -7.32 -0.96 7.93
N ALA A 281 -8.52 -0.69 8.48
CA ALA A 281 -9.56 0.03 7.77
C ALA A 281 -9.14 1.47 7.45
N LEU A 282 -8.68 2.23 8.45
CA LEU A 282 -8.26 3.62 8.26
C LEU A 282 -7.02 3.75 7.36
N LEU A 283 -6.06 2.83 7.48
CA LEU A 283 -4.88 2.77 6.60
C LEU A 283 -5.28 2.56 5.14
N SER A 284 -6.07 1.54 4.87
CA SER A 284 -6.48 1.22 3.50
C SER A 284 -7.35 2.33 2.89
N ILE A 285 -8.23 2.94 3.69
CA ILE A 285 -9.05 4.08 3.27
C ILE A 285 -8.17 5.30 2.97
N ALA A 286 -7.18 5.59 3.81
CA ALA A 286 -6.29 6.73 3.59
C ALA A 286 -5.49 6.58 2.28
N LEU A 287 -5.01 5.38 1.97
CA LEU A 287 -4.34 5.09 0.70
C LEU A 287 -5.29 5.26 -0.49
N HIS A 288 -6.51 4.73 -0.40
CA HIS A 288 -7.52 4.84 -1.46
C HIS A 288 -7.97 6.29 -1.69
N ASP A 289 -8.39 6.98 -0.62
CA ASP A 289 -8.94 8.34 -0.74
C ASP A 289 -7.87 9.33 -1.21
N THR A 290 -6.60 9.11 -0.83
CA THR A 290 -5.47 9.84 -1.41
C THR A 290 -5.32 9.54 -2.91
N SER A 291 -5.44 8.28 -3.32
CA SER A 291 -5.32 7.89 -4.72
C SER A 291 -6.38 8.54 -5.59
N VAL A 292 -7.67 8.49 -5.21
CA VAL A 292 -8.75 9.10 -5.99
C VAL A 292 -8.60 10.62 -6.07
N THR A 293 -8.17 11.27 -4.99
CA THR A 293 -7.91 12.72 -4.95
C THR A 293 -6.76 13.10 -5.88
N VAL A 294 -5.64 12.38 -5.82
CA VAL A 294 -4.47 12.63 -6.66
C VAL A 294 -4.79 12.40 -8.14
N PHE A 295 -5.50 11.32 -8.49
CA PHE A 295 -5.83 11.05 -9.89
C PHE A 295 -6.84 12.05 -10.44
N ARG A 296 -7.80 12.50 -9.64
CA ARG A 296 -8.69 13.60 -10.03
C ARG A 296 -7.91 14.88 -10.28
N ALA A 297 -7.04 15.26 -9.37
CA ALA A 297 -6.18 16.42 -9.52
C ALA A 297 -5.23 16.31 -10.73
N LYS A 298 -4.64 15.13 -10.99
CA LYS A 298 -3.83 14.89 -12.21
C LYS A 298 -4.57 15.23 -13.47
N ARG A 299 -5.82 14.78 -13.58
CA ARG A 299 -6.64 15.01 -14.75
C ARG A 299 -6.96 16.52 -14.90
N ASP A 300 -7.43 17.13 -13.83
CA ASP A 300 -7.85 18.55 -13.87
C ASP A 300 -6.66 19.49 -14.10
N PHE A 301 -5.50 19.23 -13.49
CA PHE A 301 -4.29 20.03 -13.68
C PHE A 301 -3.66 19.76 -15.05
N GLY A 302 -3.69 18.50 -15.53
CA GLY A 302 -3.21 18.16 -16.86
C GLY A 302 -3.97 18.84 -18.00
N MET A 303 -5.18 19.36 -17.72
CA MET A 303 -5.98 20.15 -18.67
C MET A 303 -5.73 21.68 -18.56
N ASN A 304 -5.03 22.15 -17.52
CA ASN A 304 -4.82 23.56 -17.25
C ASN A 304 -3.43 24.02 -17.70
N PRO A 305 -3.31 24.94 -18.67
CA PRO A 305 -2.03 25.40 -19.21
C PRO A 305 -1.12 26.12 -18.20
N ALA A 306 -1.67 26.56 -17.05
CA ALA A 306 -0.88 27.21 -16.01
C ALA A 306 -0.12 26.21 -15.12
N ASP A 307 -0.45 24.91 -15.17
CA ASP A 307 0.16 23.90 -14.31
C ASP A 307 1.30 23.14 -15.03
N VAL A 308 2.41 22.94 -14.33
CA VAL A 308 3.53 22.11 -14.84
C VAL A 308 3.22 20.64 -14.53
N THR A 309 2.81 19.92 -15.56
CA THR A 309 2.39 18.50 -15.45
C THR A 309 3.13 17.56 -16.42
N VAL A 310 4.09 18.10 -17.18
CA VAL A 310 4.93 17.35 -18.13
C VAL A 310 5.81 16.33 -17.40
N ARG A 311 5.98 15.14 -17.97
CA ARG A 311 6.87 14.11 -17.43
C ARG A 311 8.34 14.38 -17.79
N PRO A 312 9.32 13.98 -16.92
CA PRO A 312 10.74 14.13 -17.21
C PRO A 312 11.17 13.58 -18.58
N ILE A 313 10.59 12.44 -19.02
CA ILE A 313 10.87 11.84 -20.33
C ILE A 313 10.59 12.77 -21.51
N LEU A 314 9.66 13.70 -21.35
CA LEU A 314 9.32 14.69 -22.39
C LEU A 314 9.97 16.05 -22.12
N ALA A 315 10.10 16.44 -20.85
CA ALA A 315 10.67 17.73 -20.47
C ALA A 315 12.18 17.80 -20.72
N ILE A 316 12.92 16.75 -20.34
CA ILE A 316 14.39 16.78 -20.39
C ILE A 316 14.95 16.89 -21.82
N PRO A 317 14.46 16.17 -22.82
CA PRO A 317 14.95 16.35 -24.20
C PRO A 317 14.58 17.69 -24.83
N LYS A 318 13.60 18.42 -24.27
CA LYS A 318 13.06 19.68 -24.81
C LYS A 318 13.36 20.90 -23.91
N ALA A 319 14.37 20.82 -23.03
CA ALA A 319 14.66 21.85 -22.07
C ALA A 319 15.11 23.19 -22.68
N ASP A 320 15.59 23.20 -23.91
CA ASP A 320 15.87 24.43 -24.67
C ASP A 320 14.61 25.27 -24.95
N LEU A 321 13.42 24.70 -24.78
CA LEU A 321 12.13 25.37 -24.98
C LEU A 321 11.50 25.90 -23.69
N ASP A 322 12.02 25.53 -22.50
CA ASP A 322 11.38 25.85 -21.22
C ASP A 322 11.67 27.29 -20.73
N GLY A 323 12.58 28.00 -21.40
CA GLY A 323 12.96 29.36 -21.08
C GLY A 323 13.80 29.50 -19.80
N ASN A 324 14.26 28.40 -19.22
CA ASN A 324 15.06 28.41 -18.00
C ASN A 324 16.55 28.30 -18.33
N PRO A 325 17.36 29.34 -18.02
CA PRO A 325 18.80 29.30 -18.33
C PRO A 325 19.58 28.28 -17.51
N ASN A 326 18.98 27.68 -16.48
CA ASN A 326 19.61 26.72 -15.59
C ASN A 326 19.23 25.26 -15.90
N THR A 327 18.49 25.01 -16.99
CA THR A 327 18.18 23.68 -17.54
C THR A 327 18.86 23.53 -18.89
N ALA A 328 19.17 22.28 -19.26
CA ALA A 328 19.75 22.00 -20.58
C ALA A 328 19.15 20.70 -21.15
N PRO A 329 18.91 20.66 -22.48
CA PRO A 329 18.35 19.47 -23.10
C PRO A 329 19.36 18.32 -23.12
N ILE A 330 18.88 17.11 -22.85
CA ILE A 330 19.66 15.88 -22.96
C ILE A 330 18.99 15.02 -24.04
N SER A 331 19.54 15.00 -25.23
CA SER A 331 19.01 14.23 -26.36
C SER A 331 19.00 12.74 -26.03
N GLY A 332 17.87 12.08 -26.29
CA GLY A 332 17.69 10.65 -26.06
C GLY A 332 17.64 10.26 -24.57
N TRP A 333 17.43 11.20 -23.65
CA TRP A 333 17.25 10.87 -22.24
C TRP A 333 16.05 9.95 -22.02
N VAL A 334 16.27 8.87 -21.26
CA VAL A 334 15.22 7.92 -20.87
C VAL A 334 15.32 7.63 -19.36
N PRO A 335 14.19 7.47 -18.66
CA PRO A 335 14.19 7.15 -17.24
C PRO A 335 14.63 5.72 -16.96
N LEU A 336 15.09 5.46 -15.73
CA LEU A 336 15.43 4.11 -15.27
C LEU A 336 14.21 3.17 -15.33
N ILE A 337 13.07 3.66 -14.89
CA ILE A 337 11.80 2.92 -14.84
C ILE A 337 10.83 3.54 -15.85
N ALA A 338 10.06 2.69 -16.53
CA ALA A 338 9.09 3.13 -17.51
C ALA A 338 8.11 4.17 -16.92
N THR A 339 7.91 5.26 -17.67
CA THR A 339 7.03 6.34 -17.24
C THR A 339 5.56 5.91 -17.34
N PRO A 340 4.78 6.03 -16.26
CA PRO A 340 3.35 5.76 -16.30
C PRO A 340 2.61 6.78 -17.18
N ASN A 341 1.58 6.31 -17.89
CA ASN A 341 0.83 7.12 -18.85
C ASN A 341 -0.27 7.97 -18.18
N HIS A 342 0.16 8.94 -17.39
CA HIS A 342 -0.70 9.95 -16.75
C HIS A 342 0.14 11.18 -16.34
N PRO A 343 -0.46 12.36 -16.08
CA PRO A 343 0.25 13.58 -15.72
C PRO A 343 1.27 13.38 -14.60
N GLU A 344 2.35 14.15 -14.65
CA GLU A 344 3.40 14.12 -13.64
C GLU A 344 2.84 14.55 -12.28
N TYR A 345 2.22 15.73 -12.23
CA TYR A 345 1.73 16.35 -11.00
C TYR A 345 0.20 16.23 -10.87
N PRO A 346 -0.31 16.00 -9.64
CA PRO A 346 0.39 15.57 -8.42
C PRO A 346 0.93 14.13 -8.51
N ALA A 347 1.94 13.78 -7.72
CA ALA A 347 2.63 12.50 -7.80
C ALA A 347 1.95 11.40 -6.94
N SER A 348 1.43 10.32 -7.57
CA SER A 348 0.55 9.36 -6.88
C SER A 348 1.24 8.59 -5.75
N HIS A 349 2.36 7.89 -6.01
CA HIS A 349 3.10 7.18 -4.96
C HIS A 349 3.51 8.10 -3.80
N PRO A 350 4.10 9.31 -4.03
CA PRO A 350 4.38 10.23 -2.95
C PRO A 350 3.16 10.64 -2.12
N GLY A 351 1.99 10.79 -2.73
CA GLY A 351 0.75 11.02 -1.97
C GLY A 351 0.47 9.91 -0.97
N SER A 352 0.62 8.65 -1.41
CA SER A 352 0.48 7.48 -0.53
C SER A 352 1.59 7.40 0.52
N HIS A 353 2.82 7.80 0.18
CA HIS A 353 3.93 7.92 1.13
C HIS A 353 3.77 9.13 2.08
N GLY A 354 2.78 9.98 1.88
CA GLY A 354 2.29 10.96 2.85
C GLY A 354 1.21 10.36 3.76
N SER A 355 0.19 9.73 3.18
CA SER A 355 -0.99 9.28 3.94
C SER A 355 -0.76 7.99 4.74
N GLY A 356 -0.09 6.98 4.17
CA GLY A 356 0.17 5.71 4.84
C GLY A 356 0.96 5.86 6.15
N PRO A 357 2.14 6.52 6.13
CA PRO A 357 2.93 6.72 7.34
C PRO A 357 2.18 7.55 8.38
N ARG A 358 1.39 8.55 7.96
CA ARG A 358 0.63 9.39 8.90
C ARG A 358 -0.38 8.58 9.71
N VAL A 359 -1.06 7.60 9.08
CA VAL A 359 -1.95 6.69 9.80
C VAL A 359 -1.16 5.80 10.76
N LEU A 360 -0.08 5.17 10.32
CA LEU A 360 0.73 4.30 11.18
C LEU A 360 1.35 5.06 12.36
N GLN A 361 1.85 6.27 12.13
CA GLN A 361 2.41 7.15 13.17
C GLN A 361 1.35 7.56 14.22
N HIS A 362 0.09 7.75 13.79
CA HIS A 362 -1.01 8.06 14.72
C HIS A 362 -1.23 6.95 15.75
N PHE A 363 -1.15 5.68 15.34
CA PHE A 363 -1.41 4.54 16.23
C PHE A 363 -0.17 4.03 16.95
N PHE A 364 0.97 4.05 16.28
CA PHE A 364 2.19 3.39 16.75
C PHE A 364 3.33 4.35 17.12
N GLY A 365 3.20 5.64 16.82
CA GLY A 365 4.35 6.55 16.83
C GLY A 365 5.30 6.25 15.67
N ASP A 366 6.38 7.04 15.53
CA ASP A 366 7.30 6.90 14.40
C ASP A 366 8.32 5.77 14.60
N GLY A 367 8.79 5.56 15.84
CA GLY A 367 9.83 4.58 16.19
C GLY A 367 9.29 3.15 16.23
N ASN A 368 9.49 2.38 15.16
CA ASN A 368 9.08 0.98 15.06
C ASN A 368 10.05 0.22 14.15
N ALA A 369 10.48 -0.98 14.59
CA ALA A 369 11.32 -1.86 13.78
C ALA A 369 10.45 -2.79 12.93
N PHE A 370 10.72 -2.85 11.63
CA PHE A 370 10.09 -3.78 10.68
C PHE A 370 10.99 -4.00 9.47
N GLU A 371 10.72 -5.07 8.72
CA GLU A 371 11.44 -5.42 7.50
C GLU A 371 10.42 -5.60 6.35
N LEU A 372 10.67 -4.95 5.23
CA LEU A 372 9.86 -5.10 4.02
C LEU A 372 10.60 -5.91 2.98
N HIS A 373 9.85 -6.68 2.19
CA HIS A 373 10.36 -7.48 1.11
C HIS A 373 9.97 -6.91 -0.25
N PRO A 374 10.89 -6.90 -1.23
CA PRO A 374 10.56 -6.40 -2.56
C PRO A 374 9.52 -7.30 -3.24
N VAL A 375 8.52 -6.69 -3.85
CA VAL A 375 7.48 -7.40 -4.59
C VAL A 375 7.62 -7.08 -6.07
N PHE A 376 7.90 -8.10 -6.88
CA PHE A 376 7.97 -7.97 -8.34
C PHE A 376 7.00 -8.94 -9.01
N ASN A 377 6.38 -8.47 -10.07
CA ASN A 377 5.50 -9.27 -10.94
C ASN A 377 5.48 -8.68 -12.36
N THR A 378 4.53 -9.11 -13.18
CA THR A 378 4.39 -8.62 -14.57
C THR A 378 4.01 -7.14 -14.66
N VAL A 379 3.32 -6.59 -13.64
CA VAL A 379 2.92 -5.17 -13.57
C VAL A 379 4.08 -4.30 -13.11
N PHE A 380 4.84 -4.79 -12.13
CA PHE A 380 5.98 -4.11 -11.53
C PHE A 380 7.23 -5.00 -11.63
N PRO A 381 7.89 -5.02 -12.79
CA PRO A 381 9.09 -5.84 -12.97
C PRO A 381 10.25 -5.30 -12.12
N GLY A 382 11.04 -6.21 -11.59
CA GLY A 382 12.29 -5.88 -10.90
C GLY A 382 13.41 -5.46 -11.86
N PRO A 383 14.58 -5.09 -11.34
CA PRO A 383 15.72 -4.72 -12.17
C PRO A 383 16.21 -5.94 -12.99
N PRO A 384 16.75 -5.71 -14.19
CA PRO A 384 17.22 -6.80 -15.07
C PRO A 384 18.27 -7.71 -14.44
N ALA A 385 19.12 -7.18 -13.58
CA ALA A 385 20.17 -7.92 -12.88
C ALA A 385 19.69 -8.63 -11.61
N GLY A 386 18.42 -8.49 -11.22
CA GLY A 386 17.91 -9.00 -9.95
C GLY A 386 18.51 -8.34 -8.72
N GLY A 387 18.36 -8.97 -7.57
CA GLY A 387 19.18 -8.66 -6.40
C GLY A 387 18.70 -7.51 -5.49
N VAL A 388 17.48 -6.98 -5.65
CA VAL A 388 16.91 -6.04 -4.65
C VAL A 388 16.69 -6.80 -3.36
N LYS A 389 17.31 -6.30 -2.28
CA LYS A 389 17.26 -6.93 -0.96
C LYS A 389 16.07 -6.42 -0.15
N PRO A 390 15.61 -7.19 0.85
CA PRO A 390 14.72 -6.66 1.89
C PRO A 390 15.30 -5.41 2.53
N ARG A 391 14.42 -4.50 2.96
CA ARG A 391 14.80 -3.23 3.60
C ARG A 391 14.28 -3.20 5.03
N ARG A 392 15.20 -2.86 5.95
CA ARG A 392 14.90 -2.76 7.39
C ARG A 392 14.80 -1.31 7.80
N TYR A 393 13.77 -1.02 8.55
CA TYR A 393 13.50 0.31 9.09
C TYR A 393 13.37 0.25 10.61
N THR A 394 13.72 1.34 11.26
CA THR A 394 13.47 1.59 12.68
C THR A 394 12.52 2.76 12.89
N ARG A 395 12.17 3.45 11.80
CA ARG A 395 11.23 4.57 11.78
C ARG A 395 10.35 4.49 10.53
N ILE A 396 9.07 4.77 10.71
CA ILE A 396 8.09 4.82 9.62
C ILE A 396 8.42 5.96 8.65
N SER A 397 8.91 7.10 9.18
CA SER A 397 9.30 8.26 8.39
C SER A 397 10.47 7.97 7.43
N ASP A 398 11.42 7.12 7.81
CA ASP A 398 12.56 6.78 6.94
C ASP A 398 12.09 5.98 5.71
N MET A 399 11.20 5.00 5.90
CA MET A 399 10.54 4.28 4.80
C MET A 399 9.79 5.24 3.87
N ALA A 400 9.02 6.19 4.42
CA ALA A 400 8.27 7.15 3.64
C ALA A 400 9.17 8.05 2.78
N GLN A 401 10.28 8.52 3.34
CA GLN A 401 11.25 9.35 2.61
C GLN A 401 11.90 8.59 1.46
N GLU A 402 12.29 7.33 1.66
CA GLU A 402 12.81 6.50 0.58
C GLU A 402 11.78 6.30 -0.52
N GLY A 403 10.51 6.02 -0.18
CA GLY A 403 9.43 5.86 -1.15
C GLY A 403 9.16 7.13 -1.97
N ILE A 404 9.26 8.32 -1.36
CA ILE A 404 9.18 9.59 -2.08
C ILE A 404 10.39 9.77 -3.00
N ALA A 405 11.62 9.50 -2.51
CA ALA A 405 12.86 9.63 -3.26
C ALA A 405 12.95 8.66 -4.45
N ALA A 406 12.36 7.47 -4.32
CA ALA A 406 12.32 6.43 -5.33
C ALA A 406 11.82 6.95 -6.69
N ARG A 407 10.90 7.90 -6.69
CA ARG A 407 10.30 8.44 -7.91
C ARG A 407 11.27 9.29 -8.73
N THR A 408 12.14 10.04 -8.06
CA THR A 408 13.24 10.80 -8.69
C THR A 408 14.33 9.85 -9.16
N TYR A 409 14.74 8.88 -8.34
CA TYR A 409 15.74 7.87 -8.74
C TYR A 409 15.25 6.97 -9.89
N GLY A 410 13.94 6.74 -10.00
CA GLY A 410 13.32 6.05 -11.11
C GLY A 410 13.18 6.89 -12.38
N GLY A 411 13.35 8.21 -12.30
CA GLY A 411 13.23 9.12 -13.43
C GLY A 411 11.80 9.50 -13.83
N MET A 412 10.84 9.29 -12.95
CA MET A 412 9.41 9.42 -13.28
C MET A 412 8.78 10.73 -12.81
N HIS A 413 9.33 11.34 -11.75
CA HIS A 413 8.78 12.53 -11.10
C HIS A 413 9.86 13.52 -10.68
N PHE A 414 9.50 14.79 -10.69
CA PHE A 414 10.27 15.86 -10.08
C PHE A 414 10.20 15.80 -8.55
N ARG A 415 11.32 16.14 -7.86
CA ARG A 415 11.38 16.13 -6.39
C ARG A 415 10.36 17.08 -5.77
N GLY A 416 10.25 18.30 -6.28
CA GLY A 416 9.33 19.30 -5.77
C GLY A 416 7.86 18.85 -5.85
N ALA A 417 7.46 18.28 -6.99
CA ALA A 417 6.12 17.73 -7.17
C ALA A 417 5.83 16.56 -6.21
N SER A 418 6.82 15.68 -6.00
CA SER A 418 6.72 14.56 -5.07
C SER A 418 6.52 15.01 -3.63
N ASN A 419 7.34 15.96 -3.16
CA ASN A 419 7.26 16.51 -1.81
C ASN A 419 5.93 17.24 -1.57
N ALA A 420 5.50 18.08 -2.51
CA ALA A 420 4.24 18.79 -2.42
C ALA A 420 3.03 17.84 -2.30
N THR A 421 3.06 16.75 -3.06
CA THR A 421 1.96 15.76 -3.01
C THR A 421 1.96 14.95 -1.71
N ALA A 422 3.13 14.60 -1.16
CA ALA A 422 3.22 13.89 0.12
C ALA A 422 2.61 14.70 1.28
N VAL A 423 2.79 16.02 1.29
CA VAL A 423 2.17 16.90 2.30
C VAL A 423 0.64 16.82 2.24
N VAL A 424 0.05 16.87 1.04
CA VAL A 424 -1.41 16.75 0.89
C VAL A 424 -1.90 15.35 1.27
N GLY A 425 -1.15 14.30 0.95
CA GLY A 425 -1.46 12.95 1.39
C GLY A 425 -1.55 12.83 2.91
N ALA A 426 -0.63 13.46 3.66
CA ALA A 426 -0.68 13.51 5.12
C ALA A 426 -1.92 14.26 5.65
N GLN A 427 -2.30 15.39 5.02
CA GLN A 427 -3.51 16.15 5.36
C GLN A 427 -4.80 15.33 5.14
N ILE A 428 -4.85 14.54 4.06
CA ILE A 428 -5.97 13.62 3.79
C ILE A 428 -6.06 12.57 4.90
N ALA A 429 -4.93 11.98 5.30
CA ALA A 429 -4.91 11.02 6.41
C ALA A 429 -5.38 11.65 7.74
N ASP A 430 -4.95 12.86 8.06
CA ASP A 430 -5.41 13.59 9.25
C ASP A 430 -6.94 13.80 9.23
N TYR A 431 -7.50 14.16 8.08
CA TYR A 431 -8.94 14.28 7.94
C TYR A 431 -9.66 12.95 8.18
N ILE A 432 -9.17 11.85 7.61
CA ILE A 432 -9.76 10.52 7.76
C ILE A 432 -9.70 10.07 9.22
N LEU A 433 -8.57 10.24 9.89
CA LEU A 433 -8.39 9.90 11.30
C LEU A 433 -9.35 10.68 12.23
N ALA A 434 -9.65 11.92 11.87
CA ALA A 434 -10.57 12.77 12.64
C ALA A 434 -12.06 12.46 12.38
N ASN A 435 -12.42 11.91 11.22
CA ASN A 435 -13.80 11.81 10.77
C ASN A 435 -14.36 10.37 10.64
N ALA A 436 -13.51 9.34 10.59
CA ALA A 436 -13.94 7.96 10.43
C ALA A 436 -13.59 7.07 11.64
N ALA A 437 -14.40 6.05 11.88
CA ALA A 437 -14.19 5.06 12.94
C ALA A 437 -13.82 5.69 14.30
N ARG A 438 -14.50 6.78 14.67
CA ARG A 438 -14.27 7.50 15.93
C ARG A 438 -14.75 6.68 17.10
N ARG A 439 -14.04 6.73 18.22
CA ARG A 439 -14.51 6.08 19.47
C ARG A 439 -15.89 6.64 19.84
N VAL A 440 -16.81 5.75 20.13
CA VAL A 440 -18.08 6.11 20.76
C VAL A 440 -17.84 6.10 22.26
N ALA A 441 -18.32 7.12 22.98
CA ALA A 441 -18.29 7.10 24.45
C ALA A 441 -19.08 5.86 24.90
N SER A 442 -18.39 4.85 25.43
CA SER A 442 -19.01 3.69 26.05
C SER A 442 -19.03 3.92 27.57
N ASP A 443 -20.10 3.54 28.23
CA ASP A 443 -20.02 3.19 29.64
C ASP A 443 -18.98 2.07 29.77
N ASP A 444 -17.99 2.27 30.65
CA ASP A 444 -16.81 1.42 30.85
C ASP A 444 -17.18 0.03 31.41
N SER A 445 -17.79 -0.86 30.62
CA SER A 445 -18.17 -2.19 31.11
C SER A 445 -17.88 -3.37 30.16
N ASP A 446 -17.04 -3.23 29.13
CA ASP A 446 -16.63 -4.37 28.31
C ASP A 446 -15.10 -4.50 28.26
N SER A 447 -14.55 -5.31 29.17
CA SER A 447 -13.22 -5.92 29.04
C SER A 447 -13.28 -7.04 27.99
N ASP A 448 -12.47 -6.96 26.96
CA ASP A 448 -12.24 -8.05 25.96
C ASP A 448 -11.52 -9.26 26.58
#